data_bf3bd8e824cfa696d7d6754d18fcce24
#
_entry.id   bf3bd8e824cfa696d7d6754d18fcce24
#
_cell.length_a   1.000
_cell.length_b   1.000
_cell.length_c   1.000
_cell.angle_alpha   90.00
_cell.angle_beta   90.00
_cell.angle_gamma   90.00
#
_symmetry.space_group_name_H-M   'P 1'
#
loop_
_entity.id
_entity.type
_entity.pdbx_description
1 polymer ?
#
loop_
_entity_poly.entity_id
_entity_poly.type
_entity_poly.pdbx_seq_one_letter_code
_entity_poly.pdbx_strand_id
1 'polypeptide(L)' 'MEEAARQYVRKVSGFTSPAPHNEEAFERAVQSIADATDRLMHDLRIGRSTAP' A
#
# COMPACT_ATOMS: atom_id res chain seq x y z
N MET A 1 0.49 8.98 0.13
CA MET A 1 0.11 7.67 -0.38
C MET A 1 -0.30 6.68 0.71
N GLU A 2 0.16 6.93 1.91
CA GLU A 2 -0.14 6.04 3.03
C GLU A 2 -1.63 5.97 3.34
N GLU A 3 -2.33 7.07 3.17
CA GLU A 3 -3.75 7.10 3.43
C GLU A 3 -4.51 6.16 2.48
N ALA A 4 -4.17 6.21 1.21
CA ALA A 4 -4.80 5.33 0.23
C ALA A 4 -4.46 3.87 0.51
N ALA A 5 -3.22 3.62 0.90
CA ALA A 5 -2.79 2.26 1.22
C ALA A 5 -3.57 1.73 2.42
N ARG A 6 -3.78 2.57 3.42
CA ARG A 6 -4.52 2.18 4.61
C ARG A 6 -5.96 1.85 4.27
N GLN A 7 -6.57 2.64 3.41
CA GLN A 7 -7.92 2.37 2.96
C GLN A 7 -8.00 1.01 2.25
N TYR A 8 -7.03 0.76 1.40
CA TYR A 8 -6.99 -0.50 0.67
C TYR A 8 -6.88 -1.70 1.62
N VAL A 9 -5.98 -1.59 2.60
CA VAL A 9 -5.78 -2.69 3.55
C VAL A 9 -7.05 -2.92 4.36
N ARG A 10 -7.71 -1.86 4.77
CA ARG A 10 -8.96 -1.99 5.51
C ARG A 10 -9.99 -2.73 4.67
N LYS A 11 -10.06 -2.40 3.40
CA LYS A 11 -11.05 -2.98 2.52
C LYS A 11 -10.80 -4.47 2.31
N VAL A 12 -9.57 -4.85 2.02
CA VAL A 12 -9.28 -6.25 1.72
C VAL A 12 -9.28 -7.12 2.97
N SER A 13 -8.92 -6.56 4.11
CA SER A 13 -8.86 -7.33 5.35
C SER A 13 -10.18 -7.36 6.10
N GLY A 14 -11.03 -6.39 5.83
CA GLY A 14 -12.28 -6.27 6.56
C GLY A 14 -12.11 -5.65 7.94
N PHE A 15 -10.91 -5.22 8.28
CA PHE A 15 -10.65 -4.59 9.58
C PHE A 15 -10.65 -3.10 9.44
N THR A 16 -11.49 -2.44 10.24
CA THR A 16 -11.44 -1.00 10.34
C THR A 16 -10.38 -0.62 11.34
N SER A 17 -10.30 -1.40 12.41
CA SER A 17 -9.41 -1.13 13.51
C SER A 17 -8.91 -2.47 14.03
N PRO A 18 -7.72 -2.89 13.64
CA PRO A 18 -7.24 -4.23 14.00
C PRO A 18 -7.00 -4.37 15.50
N ALA A 19 -7.12 -5.60 15.98
CA ALA A 19 -6.79 -5.89 17.37
C ALA A 19 -5.30 -5.62 17.59
N PRO A 20 -4.90 -5.35 18.84
CA PRO A 20 -3.51 -5.00 19.11
C PRO A 20 -2.50 -6.00 18.58
N HIS A 21 -2.80 -7.28 18.66
CA HIS A 21 -1.85 -8.29 18.19
C HIS A 21 -1.76 -8.34 16.66
N ASN A 22 -2.71 -7.71 15.97
CA ASN A 22 -2.68 -7.64 14.52
C ASN A 22 -2.22 -6.29 14.00
N GLU A 23 -2.00 -5.35 14.90
CA GLU A 23 -1.70 -3.98 14.52
C GLU A 23 -0.39 -3.89 13.75
N GLU A 24 0.60 -4.63 14.20
CA GLU A 24 1.90 -4.60 13.53
C GLU A 24 1.81 -5.15 12.11
N ALA A 25 1.09 -6.25 11.95
CA ALA A 25 0.92 -6.84 10.62
C ALA A 25 0.14 -5.88 9.72
N PHE A 26 -0.86 -5.24 10.27
CA PHE A 26 -1.67 -4.28 9.54
C PHE A 26 -0.81 -3.11 9.05
N GLU A 27 -0.01 -2.53 9.94
CA GLU A 27 0.83 -1.40 9.58
C GLU A 27 1.92 -1.80 8.60
N ARG A 28 2.44 -3.01 8.72
CA ARG A 28 3.43 -3.50 7.79
C ARG A 28 2.84 -3.63 6.39
N ALA A 29 1.60 -4.10 6.32
CA ALA A 29 0.92 -4.21 5.04
C ALA A 29 0.68 -2.83 4.43
N VAL A 30 0.25 -1.88 5.25
CA VAL A 30 0.03 -0.51 4.79
C VAL A 30 1.33 0.05 4.20
N GLN A 31 2.43 -0.14 4.91
CA GLN A 31 3.72 0.38 4.46
C GLN A 31 4.14 -0.29 3.15
N SER A 32 3.95 -1.60 3.04
CA SER A 32 4.31 -2.31 1.82
C SER A 32 3.50 -1.82 0.62
N ILE A 33 2.21 -1.61 0.82
CA ILE A 33 1.36 -1.11 -0.25
C ILE A 33 1.78 0.30 -0.65
N ALA A 34 2.06 1.14 0.33
CA ALA A 34 2.49 2.52 0.04
C ALA A 34 3.80 2.52 -0.72
N ASP A 35 4.74 1.69 -0.31
CA ASP A 35 6.04 1.62 -0.97
C ASP A 35 5.90 1.11 -2.40
N ALA A 36 5.09 0.08 -2.59
CA ALA A 36 4.87 -0.47 -3.91
C ALA A 36 4.22 0.54 -4.83
N THR A 37 3.28 1.31 -4.29
CA THR A 37 2.58 2.32 -5.08
C THR A 37 3.54 3.44 -5.48
N ASP A 38 4.37 3.88 -4.54
CA ASP A 38 5.36 4.92 -4.85
C ASP A 38 6.32 4.45 -5.92
N ARG A 39 6.73 3.19 -5.84
CA ARG A 39 7.62 2.63 -6.85
C ARG A 39 6.94 2.57 -8.19
N LEU A 40 5.67 2.18 -8.21
CA LEU A 40 4.90 2.13 -9.44
C LEU A 40 4.84 3.50 -10.10
N MET A 41 4.52 4.52 -9.31
CA MET A 41 4.43 5.87 -9.86
C MET A 41 5.76 6.34 -10.39
N HIS A 42 6.83 6.00 -9.69
CA HIS A 42 8.16 6.35 -10.15
C HIS A 42 8.47 5.66 -11.48
N ASP A 43 8.17 4.37 -11.55
CA ASP A 43 8.46 3.59 -12.76
C ASP A 43 7.64 4.07 -13.94
N LEU A 44 6.39 4.42 -13.71
CA LEU A 44 5.54 4.93 -14.78
C LEU A 44 6.07 6.24 -15.32
N ARG A 45 6.63 7.06 -14.47
CA ARG A 45 7.13 8.35 -14.89
C ARG A 45 8.44 8.22 -15.65
N ILE A 46 9.29 7.31 -15.22
CA ILE A 46 10.64 7.17 -15.80
C ILE A 46 10.66 6.15 -16.93
N GLY A 47 10.02 5.02 -16.69
CA GLY A 47 10.16 3.88 -17.58
C GLY A 47 9.07 3.72 -18.61
N ARG A 48 8.10 4.58 -18.64
CA ARG A 48 6.97 4.41 -19.54
C ARG A 48 7.41 4.48 -21.01
N SER A 49 8.51 5.14 -21.25
CA SER A 49 9.02 5.19 -22.61
C SER A 49 9.46 3.82 -23.11
N THR A 50 9.69 2.89 -22.19
CA THR A 50 10.07 1.54 -22.53
C THR A 50 8.87 0.61 -22.59
N ALA A 51 7.71 1.10 -22.28
CA ALA A 51 6.51 0.27 -22.31
C ALA A 51 6.28 -0.23 -23.72
N PRO A 52 5.86 -1.46 -23.86
CA PRO A 52 5.60 -2.04 -25.17
C PRO A 52 4.46 -1.36 -25.88
#